data_7c6659d3b3d38df970cb60b60ab7adfa
#
_entry.id   7c6659d3b3d38df970cb60b60ab7adfa
#
_cell.length_a   1.000
_cell.length_b   1.000
_cell.length_c   1.000
_cell.angle_alpha   90.00
_cell.angle_beta   90.00
_cell.angle_gamma   90.00
#
_symmetry.space_group_name_H-M   'P 1'
#
loop_
_entity.id
_entity.type
_entity.pdbx_description
1 polymer ?
#
loop_
_entity_poly.entity_id
_entity_poly.type
_entity_poly.pdbx_seq_one_letter_code
_entity_poly.pdbx_strand_id
1 'polypeptide(L)'
;KGKATKVHNGKIRVRVYSESPMDELEYGRMVRIGAELEIPASRRNIGGFDYRRFLAARGISGICSVNPRQIEVLDESGGFFLKSAGYALRKGILDALYTNMPQDEASVAAGMLIGYTQEMPESMEESFRRAGLSHIMAVSGANLAFLLIPFIWLLRKIGLNPRWAAVISMPAMLVYVFATGMEASVMRAAIMAGIMLLGMIIWRQTDVYCSISASCIIILLSNTFMLFDTGFLLSYGATLSLVVFYKPILDRLPARIPKTIRETLAGTIAAQLGVIPVIACTFNSFSAVSVFANLAVVSVTGLLTSLAAALSVLWYVLRPACRVLGLIVTILTDIVLAVTDAVSSIPWAE
;
A
#
# COMPACT_ATOMS: atom_id res chain seq x y z
N LYS A 1 -37.94 -1.97 24.21
CA LYS A 1 -37.24 -1.46 25.43
C LYS A 1 -35.85 -2.09 25.45
N GLY A 2 -34.91 -1.49 24.73
CA GLY A 2 -33.52 -1.96 24.67
C GLY A 2 -32.79 -1.61 25.96
N LYS A 3 -32.27 -2.61 26.62
CA LYS A 3 -31.29 -2.44 27.68
C LYS A 3 -30.03 -1.84 27.08
N ALA A 4 -29.55 -0.71 27.57
CA ALA A 4 -28.24 -0.18 27.23
C ALA A 4 -27.20 -1.25 27.52
N THR A 5 -26.58 -1.75 26.49
CA THR A 5 -25.63 -2.84 26.60
C THR A 5 -24.23 -2.28 26.48
N LYS A 6 -23.43 -2.59 27.43
CA LYS A 6 -21.96 -2.48 27.57
C LYS A 6 -21.20 -1.83 26.44
N VAL A 7 -20.44 -0.81 26.79
CA VAL A 7 -19.37 -0.25 25.95
C VAL A 7 -18.36 -1.34 25.64
N HIS A 8 -18.29 -1.77 24.40
CA HIS A 8 -17.26 -2.66 23.90
C HIS A 8 -16.26 -1.83 23.09
N ASN A 9 -15.01 -1.83 23.50
CA ASN A 9 -13.92 -1.32 22.68
C ASN A 9 -13.61 -2.34 21.58
N GLY A 10 -14.00 -2.02 20.35
CA GLY A 10 -13.74 -2.87 19.19
C GLY A 10 -13.89 -2.09 17.89
N LYS A 11 -13.24 -2.56 16.83
CA LYS A 11 -13.43 -2.04 15.47
C LYS A 11 -14.56 -2.80 14.79
N ILE A 12 -15.46 -2.07 14.16
CA ILE A 12 -16.58 -2.60 13.39
C ILE A 12 -16.46 -2.10 11.95
N ARG A 13 -16.69 -2.97 10.98
CA ARG A 13 -16.80 -2.60 9.58
C ARG A 13 -18.25 -2.27 9.26
N VAL A 14 -18.51 -1.03 8.91
CA VAL A 14 -19.83 -0.57 8.48
C VAL A 14 -19.85 -0.48 6.95
N ARG A 15 -20.83 -1.12 6.31
CA ARG A 15 -21.13 -0.96 4.89
C ARG A 15 -22.31 -0.02 4.76
N VAL A 16 -22.13 1.09 4.08
CA VAL A 16 -23.19 2.05 3.79
C VAL A 16 -23.60 1.86 2.33
N TYR A 17 -24.87 1.54 2.11
CA TYR A 17 -25.47 1.47 0.77
C TYR A 17 -26.04 2.84 0.41
N SER A 18 -25.28 3.65 -0.35
CA SER A 18 -25.66 4.98 -0.77
C SER A 18 -25.43 5.12 -2.27
N GLU A 19 -26.32 5.83 -2.96
CA GLU A 19 -26.20 6.18 -4.39
C GLU A 19 -25.22 7.34 -4.62
N SER A 20 -24.91 8.11 -3.57
CA SER A 20 -23.98 9.24 -3.63
C SER A 20 -22.98 9.18 -2.48
N PRO A 21 -21.76 9.73 -2.67
CA PRO A 21 -20.78 9.84 -1.60
C PRO A 21 -21.34 10.61 -0.41
N MET A 22 -21.05 10.14 0.80
CA MET A 22 -21.42 10.84 2.04
C MET A 22 -20.21 11.64 2.53
N ASP A 23 -20.05 12.85 2.06
CA ASP A 23 -18.93 13.75 2.42
C ASP A 23 -18.86 14.07 3.93
N GLU A 24 -19.99 13.89 4.63
CA GLU A 24 -20.07 14.12 6.07
C GLU A 24 -19.37 13.04 6.92
N LEU A 25 -19.07 11.88 6.34
CA LEU A 25 -18.43 10.76 7.04
C LEU A 25 -16.90 10.84 6.96
N GLU A 26 -16.32 11.94 7.41
CA GLU A 26 -14.87 12.11 7.52
C GLU A 26 -14.31 11.44 8.79
N TYR A 27 -13.02 11.12 8.74
CA TYR A 27 -12.31 10.57 9.91
C TYR A 27 -12.38 11.53 11.11
N GLY A 28 -12.71 10.96 12.27
CA GLY A 28 -12.82 11.70 13.52
C GLY A 28 -14.23 12.16 13.84
N ARG A 29 -15.19 12.04 12.93
CA ARG A 29 -16.60 12.31 13.22
C ARG A 29 -17.19 11.19 14.07
N MET A 30 -17.87 11.53 15.15
CA MET A 30 -18.68 10.58 15.90
C MET A 30 -20.00 10.36 15.20
N VAL A 31 -20.38 9.10 15.04
CA VAL A 31 -21.64 8.71 14.41
C VAL A 31 -22.43 7.78 15.32
N ARG A 32 -23.74 7.97 15.35
CA ARG A 32 -24.67 7.02 15.96
C ARG A 32 -25.31 6.20 14.86
N ILE A 33 -25.21 4.88 14.99
CA ILE A 33 -25.70 3.95 13.97
C ILE A 33 -26.72 3.00 14.60
N GLY A 34 -27.92 2.94 14.01
CA GLY A 34 -28.96 1.98 14.38
C GLY A 34 -28.93 0.75 13.47
N ALA A 35 -28.14 -0.25 13.82
CA ALA A 35 -28.00 -1.48 13.00
C ALA A 35 -27.78 -2.73 13.86
N GLU A 36 -28.08 -3.88 13.29
CA GLU A 36 -27.72 -5.18 13.86
C GLU A 36 -26.26 -5.49 13.56
N LEU A 37 -25.54 -5.94 14.60
CA LEU A 37 -24.15 -6.33 14.48
C LEU A 37 -24.06 -7.82 14.14
N GLU A 38 -23.43 -8.13 13.03
CA GLU A 38 -23.21 -9.49 12.59
C GLU A 38 -21.76 -9.95 12.86
N ILE A 39 -21.61 -11.21 13.22
CA ILE A 39 -20.31 -11.86 13.33
C ILE A 39 -19.88 -12.25 11.92
N PRO A 40 -18.66 -11.89 11.47
CA PRO A 40 -18.17 -12.28 10.16
C PRO A 40 -18.19 -13.80 9.98
N ALA A 41 -18.61 -14.25 8.79
CA ALA A 41 -18.64 -15.67 8.47
C ALA A 41 -17.22 -16.25 8.45
N SER A 42 -17.05 -17.45 9.05
CA SER A 42 -15.84 -18.25 8.88
C SER A 42 -15.87 -18.94 7.51
N ARG A 43 -14.73 -19.54 7.11
CA ARG A 43 -14.66 -20.31 5.85
C ARG A 43 -15.74 -21.37 5.80
N ARG A 44 -16.40 -21.50 4.65
CA ARG A 44 -17.43 -22.51 4.40
C ARG A 44 -16.87 -23.79 3.78
N ASN A 45 -15.78 -23.66 2.99
CA ASN A 45 -15.16 -24.77 2.27
C ASN A 45 -13.73 -25.02 2.76
N ILE A 46 -13.27 -26.26 2.71
CA ILE A 46 -11.88 -26.65 2.99
C ILE A 46 -11.00 -25.96 1.94
N GLY A 47 -9.98 -25.19 2.40
CA GLY A 47 -9.13 -24.38 1.50
C GLY A 47 -9.73 -23.03 1.06
N GLY A 48 -10.99 -22.72 1.40
CA GLY A 48 -11.63 -21.45 1.08
C GLY A 48 -11.12 -20.28 1.92
N PHE A 49 -11.36 -19.07 1.42
CA PHE A 49 -11.00 -17.82 2.09
C PHE A 49 -11.75 -17.65 3.42
N ASP A 50 -11.01 -17.42 4.52
CA ASP A 50 -11.58 -17.18 5.85
C ASP A 50 -11.73 -15.68 6.11
N TYR A 51 -12.93 -15.15 5.76
CA TYR A 51 -13.25 -13.75 5.92
C TYR A 51 -13.19 -13.27 7.40
N ARG A 52 -13.54 -14.15 8.34
CA ARG A 52 -13.46 -13.83 9.77
C ARG A 52 -12.02 -13.63 10.23
N ARG A 53 -11.11 -14.52 9.82
CA ARG A 53 -9.66 -14.36 10.13
C ARG A 53 -9.05 -13.14 9.46
N PHE A 54 -9.45 -12.87 8.21
CA PHE A 54 -9.03 -11.68 7.48
C PHE A 54 -9.43 -10.38 8.19
N LEU A 55 -10.65 -10.30 8.73
CA LEU A 55 -11.10 -9.14 9.51
C LEU A 55 -10.46 -9.08 10.89
N ALA A 56 -10.26 -10.23 11.55
CA ALA A 56 -9.57 -10.31 12.84
C ALA A 56 -8.11 -9.84 12.73
N ALA A 57 -7.41 -10.15 11.63
CA ALA A 57 -6.07 -9.63 11.35
C ALA A 57 -6.04 -8.09 11.25
N ARG A 58 -7.16 -7.45 10.89
CA ARG A 58 -7.35 -5.99 10.88
C ARG A 58 -7.92 -5.43 12.19
N GLY A 59 -8.12 -6.29 13.20
CA GLY A 59 -8.71 -5.93 14.48
C GLY A 59 -10.21 -5.64 14.42
N ILE A 60 -10.89 -6.08 13.34
CA ILE A 60 -12.33 -5.90 13.12
C ILE A 60 -13.07 -7.09 13.70
N SER A 61 -13.95 -6.83 14.69
CA SER A 61 -14.66 -7.86 15.43
C SER A 61 -16.08 -8.10 14.92
N GLY A 62 -16.66 -7.16 14.18
CA GLY A 62 -18.04 -7.25 13.68
C GLY A 62 -18.24 -6.49 12.39
N ILE A 63 -19.32 -6.83 11.69
CA ILE A 63 -19.78 -6.14 10.49
C ILE A 63 -21.21 -5.68 10.66
N CYS A 64 -21.59 -4.58 10.06
CA CYS A 64 -22.98 -4.19 9.92
C CYS A 64 -23.20 -3.52 8.56
N SER A 65 -24.43 -3.62 8.08
CA SER A 65 -24.85 -2.99 6.82
C SER A 65 -25.95 -2.00 7.14
N VAL A 66 -25.84 -0.77 6.63
CA VAL A 66 -26.75 0.32 6.96
C VAL A 66 -27.08 1.14 5.72
N ASN A 67 -28.26 1.76 5.76
CA ASN A 67 -28.63 2.82 4.83
C ASN A 67 -28.25 4.19 5.40
N PRO A 68 -28.06 5.22 4.57
CA PRO A 68 -27.71 6.58 5.03
C PRO A 68 -28.64 7.12 6.12
N ARG A 69 -29.92 6.80 6.07
CA ARG A 69 -30.95 7.23 7.05
C ARG A 69 -30.77 6.66 8.46
N GLN A 70 -29.96 5.62 8.60
CA GLN A 70 -29.66 4.95 9.88
C GLN A 70 -28.40 5.52 10.57
N ILE A 71 -27.76 6.50 9.92
CA ILE A 71 -26.53 7.13 10.39
C ILE A 71 -26.87 8.57 10.81
N GLU A 72 -26.63 8.87 12.05
CA GLU A 72 -26.71 10.21 12.62
C GLU A 72 -25.28 10.69 12.90
N VAL A 73 -24.85 11.75 12.21
CA VAL A 73 -23.54 12.37 12.46
C VAL A 73 -23.68 13.29 13.66
N LEU A 74 -22.84 13.09 14.67
CA LEU A 74 -22.82 13.91 15.88
C LEU A 74 -21.83 15.06 15.71
N ASP A 75 -22.08 16.18 16.37
CA ASP A 75 -21.18 17.35 16.34
C ASP A 75 -19.87 17.13 17.12
N GLU A 76 -19.77 16.02 17.83
CA GLU A 76 -18.55 15.63 18.52
C GLU A 76 -17.51 15.10 17.55
N SER A 77 -16.29 15.62 17.69
CA SER A 77 -15.14 15.14 16.92
C SER A 77 -14.13 14.47 17.87
N GLY A 78 -13.66 13.31 17.47
CA GLY A 78 -12.59 12.60 18.16
C GLY A 78 -11.58 12.10 17.13
N GLY A 79 -10.34 11.91 17.52
CA GLY A 79 -9.37 11.30 16.62
C GLY A 79 -7.93 11.59 17.02
N PHE A 80 -7.03 10.79 16.46
CA PHE A 80 -5.60 10.96 16.67
C PHE A 80 -5.05 11.92 15.60
N PHE A 81 -4.39 12.99 16.03
CA PHE A 81 -3.89 14.07 15.16
C PHE A 81 -3.13 13.57 13.91
N LEU A 82 -2.16 12.65 14.09
CA LEU A 82 -1.39 12.11 12.96
C LEU A 82 -2.28 11.35 11.96
N LYS A 83 -3.33 10.70 12.42
CA LYS A 83 -4.26 10.00 11.56
C LYS A 83 -5.14 10.99 10.79
N SER A 84 -5.58 12.06 11.43
CA SER A 84 -6.28 13.16 10.75
C SER A 84 -5.39 13.80 9.68
N ALA A 85 -4.11 14.07 10.00
CA ALA A 85 -3.14 14.55 9.03
C ALA A 85 -2.95 13.57 7.86
N GLY A 86 -2.94 12.26 8.12
CA GLY A 86 -2.87 11.24 7.07
C GLY A 86 -4.08 11.26 6.13
N TYR A 87 -5.29 11.39 6.67
CA TYR A 87 -6.50 11.51 5.83
C TYR A 87 -6.52 12.83 5.04
N ALA A 88 -6.08 13.94 5.64
CA ALA A 88 -5.92 15.21 4.93
C ALA A 88 -4.90 15.11 3.79
N LEU A 89 -3.77 14.44 4.03
CA LEU A 89 -2.78 14.16 3.00
C LEU A 89 -3.37 13.29 1.88
N ARG A 90 -4.13 12.23 2.22
CA ARG A 90 -4.80 11.38 1.24
C ARG A 90 -5.74 12.19 0.35
N LYS A 91 -6.61 13.02 0.94
CA LYS A 91 -7.53 13.90 0.21
C LYS A 91 -6.76 14.83 -0.74
N GLY A 92 -5.72 15.48 -0.24
CA GLY A 92 -4.90 16.37 -1.06
C GLY A 92 -4.15 15.67 -2.19
N ILE A 93 -3.71 14.42 -2.00
CA ILE A 93 -3.15 13.60 -3.09
C ILE A 93 -4.19 13.30 -4.15
N LEU A 94 -5.41 12.89 -3.76
CA LEU A 94 -6.49 12.61 -4.69
C LEU A 94 -6.88 13.87 -5.47
N ASP A 95 -7.10 15.01 -4.78
CA ASP A 95 -7.41 16.28 -5.41
C ASP A 95 -6.34 16.70 -6.42
N ALA A 96 -5.07 16.50 -6.10
CA ALA A 96 -3.96 16.82 -6.99
C ALA A 96 -3.94 15.94 -8.25
N LEU A 97 -4.13 14.63 -8.09
CA LEU A 97 -4.12 13.68 -9.21
C LEU A 97 -5.32 13.89 -10.12
N TYR A 98 -6.54 13.87 -9.58
CA TYR A 98 -7.79 13.99 -10.38
C TYR A 98 -7.99 15.39 -11.03
N THR A 99 -7.32 16.43 -10.52
CA THR A 99 -7.35 17.75 -11.16
C THR A 99 -6.37 17.86 -12.34
N ASN A 100 -5.26 17.12 -12.33
CA ASN A 100 -4.18 17.29 -13.30
C ASN A 100 -4.02 16.11 -14.27
N MET A 101 -4.81 15.05 -14.11
CA MET A 101 -4.74 13.83 -14.92
C MET A 101 -6.17 13.40 -15.30
N PRO A 102 -6.36 12.67 -16.42
CA PRO A 102 -7.63 12.03 -16.73
C PRO A 102 -8.02 11.00 -15.65
N GLN A 103 -9.30 10.66 -15.56
CA GLN A 103 -9.84 9.88 -14.44
C GLN A 103 -9.25 8.48 -14.31
N ASP A 104 -9.07 7.78 -15.42
CA ASP A 104 -8.56 6.41 -15.43
C ASP A 104 -7.10 6.35 -14.97
N GLU A 105 -6.24 7.22 -15.51
CA GLU A 105 -4.83 7.31 -15.16
C GLU A 105 -4.63 7.84 -13.74
N ALA A 106 -5.47 8.78 -13.30
CA ALA A 106 -5.47 9.27 -11.93
C ALA A 106 -5.81 8.14 -10.93
N SER A 107 -6.77 7.27 -11.27
CA SER A 107 -7.17 6.14 -10.44
C SER A 107 -6.03 5.13 -10.27
N VAL A 108 -5.28 4.85 -11.36
CA VAL A 108 -4.10 3.98 -11.33
C VAL A 108 -2.98 4.61 -10.50
N ALA A 109 -2.68 5.89 -10.73
CA ALA A 109 -1.66 6.60 -9.97
C ALA A 109 -2.01 6.66 -8.46
N ALA A 110 -3.29 6.87 -8.11
CA ALA A 110 -3.78 6.86 -6.73
C ALA A 110 -3.67 5.45 -6.11
N GLY A 111 -4.02 4.41 -6.87
CA GLY A 111 -3.83 3.02 -6.48
C GLY A 111 -2.36 2.73 -6.15
N MET A 112 -1.46 3.08 -7.05
CA MET A 112 -0.02 2.88 -6.87
C MET A 112 0.56 3.72 -5.72
N LEU A 113 0.15 4.98 -5.55
CA LEU A 113 0.74 5.88 -4.56
C LEU A 113 0.21 5.63 -3.14
N ILE A 114 -1.12 5.51 -2.98
CA ILE A 114 -1.77 5.43 -1.67
C ILE A 114 -2.73 4.24 -1.50
N GLY A 115 -2.80 3.33 -2.47
CA GLY A 115 -3.68 2.15 -2.43
C GLY A 115 -5.17 2.49 -2.57
N TYR A 116 -5.49 3.59 -3.23
CA TYR A 116 -6.86 3.99 -3.45
C TYR A 116 -7.36 3.47 -4.80
N THR A 117 -8.13 2.39 -4.78
CA THR A 117 -8.65 1.72 -5.98
C THR A 117 -10.18 1.84 -6.11
N GLN A 118 -10.83 2.62 -5.24
CA GLN A 118 -12.30 2.68 -5.19
C GLN A 118 -12.93 3.30 -6.45
N GLU A 119 -12.21 4.15 -7.14
CA GLU A 119 -12.67 4.81 -8.38
C GLU A 119 -12.12 4.15 -9.65
N MET A 120 -11.38 3.04 -9.49
CA MET A 120 -10.86 2.28 -10.62
C MET A 120 -11.98 1.45 -11.26
N PRO A 121 -12.14 1.47 -12.60
CA PRO A 121 -13.09 0.60 -13.29
C PRO A 121 -12.80 -0.90 -13.04
N GLU A 122 -13.84 -1.70 -12.84
CA GLU A 122 -13.70 -3.15 -12.61
C GLU A 122 -12.97 -3.86 -13.77
N SER A 123 -13.18 -3.39 -15.02
CA SER A 123 -12.48 -3.91 -16.19
C SER A 123 -10.96 -3.72 -16.09
N MET A 124 -10.53 -2.58 -15.58
CA MET A 124 -9.11 -2.27 -15.39
C MET A 124 -8.51 -3.10 -14.25
N GLU A 125 -9.22 -3.23 -13.12
CA GLU A 125 -8.79 -4.11 -12.01
C GLU A 125 -8.62 -5.56 -12.48
N GLU A 126 -9.53 -6.03 -13.34
CA GLU A 126 -9.46 -7.35 -13.95
C GLU A 126 -8.26 -7.50 -14.90
N SER A 127 -7.94 -6.48 -15.72
CA SER A 127 -6.74 -6.48 -16.57
C SER A 127 -5.46 -6.60 -15.74
N PHE A 128 -5.34 -5.83 -14.63
CA PHE A 128 -4.22 -5.95 -13.70
C PHE A 128 -4.14 -7.33 -13.05
N ARG A 129 -5.28 -7.91 -12.71
CA ARG A 129 -5.36 -9.25 -12.12
C ARG A 129 -4.87 -10.32 -13.09
N ARG A 130 -5.34 -10.31 -14.34
CA ARG A 130 -4.94 -11.26 -15.39
C ARG A 130 -3.46 -11.12 -15.75
N ALA A 131 -2.94 -9.91 -15.80
CA ALA A 131 -1.52 -9.67 -16.02
C ALA A 131 -0.62 -10.08 -14.83
N GLY A 132 -1.20 -10.51 -13.69
CA GLY A 132 -0.45 -10.80 -12.46
C GLY A 132 0.15 -9.57 -11.78
N LEU A 133 -0.38 -8.38 -12.09
CA LEU A 133 0.12 -7.08 -11.63
C LEU A 133 -0.71 -6.46 -10.49
N SER A 134 -1.70 -7.19 -9.94
CA SER A 134 -2.55 -6.70 -8.84
C SER A 134 -1.76 -6.21 -7.62
N HIS A 135 -0.56 -6.76 -7.39
CA HIS A 135 0.31 -6.34 -6.30
C HIS A 135 0.88 -4.92 -6.47
N ILE A 136 0.85 -4.36 -7.67
CA ILE A 136 1.28 -2.98 -7.97
C ILE A 136 0.22 -1.97 -7.52
N MET A 137 -1.07 -2.37 -7.57
CA MET A 137 -2.19 -1.57 -7.07
C MET A 137 -2.28 -1.61 -5.54
N ALA A 138 -1.73 -2.62 -4.90
CA ALA A 138 -1.56 -2.64 -3.46
C ALA A 138 -0.32 -1.84 -3.07
N VAL A 139 -0.48 -0.89 -2.15
CA VAL A 139 0.69 -0.10 -1.68
C VAL A 139 1.75 -1.02 -1.12
N SER A 140 2.92 -0.97 -1.72
CA SER A 140 4.05 -1.81 -1.32
C SER A 140 5.00 -1.06 -0.39
N GLY A 141 5.87 -1.82 0.28
CA GLY A 141 6.96 -1.23 1.05
C GLY A 141 7.94 -0.42 0.19
N ALA A 142 8.05 -0.74 -1.10
CA ALA A 142 8.86 0.02 -2.05
C ALA A 142 8.32 1.45 -2.26
N ASN A 143 7.00 1.63 -2.25
CA ASN A 143 6.40 2.96 -2.39
C ASN A 143 6.81 3.89 -1.25
N LEU A 144 6.85 3.36 -0.01
CA LEU A 144 7.40 4.12 1.11
C LEU A 144 8.87 4.52 0.88
N ALA A 145 9.68 3.62 0.35
CA ALA A 145 11.09 3.92 0.05
C ALA A 145 11.23 4.97 -1.06
N PHE A 146 10.39 4.90 -2.12
CA PHE A 146 10.35 5.88 -3.21
C PHE A 146 9.96 7.29 -2.76
N LEU A 147 9.24 7.41 -1.65
CA LEU A 147 8.91 8.69 -1.03
C LEU A 147 9.98 9.13 -0.02
N LEU A 148 10.40 8.23 0.84
CA LEU A 148 11.26 8.54 1.97
C LEU A 148 12.70 8.87 1.53
N ILE A 149 13.25 8.14 0.55
CA ILE A 149 14.62 8.33 0.08
C ILE A 149 14.81 9.70 -0.57
N PRO A 150 13.98 10.14 -1.55
CA PRO A 150 14.07 11.48 -2.11
C PRO A 150 13.81 12.58 -1.07
N PHE A 151 12.90 12.34 -0.13
CA PHE A 151 12.61 13.30 0.94
C PHE A 151 13.83 13.51 1.86
N ILE A 152 14.47 12.45 2.33
CA ILE A 152 15.70 12.52 3.12
C ILE A 152 16.82 13.20 2.32
N TRP A 153 16.96 12.84 1.03
CA TRP A 153 17.96 13.45 0.14
C TRP A 153 17.72 14.95 0.01
N LEU A 154 16.48 15.40 -0.17
CA LEU A 154 16.13 16.82 -0.24
C LEU A 154 16.47 17.55 1.06
N LEU A 155 16.11 16.99 2.22
CA LEU A 155 16.44 17.56 3.53
C LEU A 155 17.96 17.70 3.70
N ARG A 156 18.73 16.73 3.24
CA ARG A 156 20.19 16.80 3.27
C ARG A 156 20.75 17.84 2.29
N LYS A 157 20.14 18.01 1.12
CA LYS A 157 20.54 18.97 0.11
C LYS A 157 20.34 20.42 0.58
N ILE A 158 19.34 20.69 1.39
CA ILE A 158 19.11 22.02 2.02
C ILE A 158 19.96 22.26 3.27
N GLY A 159 20.93 21.36 3.56
CA GLY A 159 21.94 21.57 4.62
C GLY A 159 21.62 20.88 5.96
N LEU A 160 20.53 20.12 6.09
CA LEU A 160 20.27 19.38 7.32
C LEU A 160 21.28 18.23 7.48
N ASN A 161 21.76 18.02 8.70
CA ASN A 161 22.57 16.86 9.01
C ASN A 161 21.72 15.58 9.00
N PRO A 162 22.34 14.38 8.86
CA PRO A 162 21.60 13.13 8.77
C PRO A 162 20.65 12.87 9.94
N ARG A 163 21.00 13.29 11.15
CA ARG A 163 20.14 13.13 12.34
C ARG A 163 18.83 13.91 12.21
N TRP A 164 18.90 15.20 11.89
CA TRP A 164 17.72 16.03 11.76
C TRP A 164 16.89 15.63 10.55
N ALA A 165 17.53 15.21 9.46
CA ALA A 165 16.81 14.63 8.33
C ALA A 165 16.02 13.38 8.75
N ALA A 166 16.61 12.48 9.55
CA ALA A 166 15.92 11.30 10.08
C ALA A 166 14.78 11.65 11.05
N VAL A 167 15.02 12.61 11.97
CA VAL A 167 14.00 13.06 12.94
C VAL A 167 12.77 13.64 12.23
N ILE A 168 12.98 14.48 11.20
CA ILE A 168 11.88 15.07 10.41
C ILE A 168 11.17 14.02 9.56
N SER A 169 11.91 13.03 9.05
CA SER A 169 11.34 11.97 8.20
C SER A 169 10.44 11.00 8.96
N MET A 170 10.63 10.80 10.27
CA MET A 170 9.78 9.91 11.07
C MET A 170 8.30 10.33 11.09
N PRO A 171 7.94 11.56 11.50
CA PRO A 171 6.54 11.97 11.47
C PRO A 171 5.96 12.01 10.05
N ALA A 172 6.74 12.42 9.05
CA ALA A 172 6.32 12.39 7.65
C ALA A 172 5.99 10.96 7.19
N MET A 173 6.82 9.99 7.55
CA MET A 173 6.57 8.57 7.30
C MET A 173 5.28 8.09 7.99
N LEU A 174 5.04 8.47 9.25
CA LEU A 174 3.82 8.09 9.98
C LEU A 174 2.57 8.70 9.33
N VAL A 175 2.62 9.95 8.91
CA VAL A 175 1.50 10.60 8.19
C VAL A 175 1.19 9.84 6.89
N TYR A 176 2.23 9.42 6.14
CA TYR A 176 2.03 8.60 4.94
C TYR A 176 1.43 7.22 5.24
N VAL A 177 1.85 6.54 6.31
CA VAL A 177 1.25 5.27 6.77
C VAL A 177 -0.26 5.43 7.03
N PHE A 178 -0.65 6.55 7.64
CA PHE A 178 -2.08 6.82 7.85
C PHE A 178 -2.79 7.19 6.55
N ALA A 179 -2.15 7.89 5.63
CA ALA A 179 -2.71 8.20 4.32
C ALA A 179 -3.01 6.95 3.49
N THR A 180 -2.17 5.90 3.61
CA THR A 180 -2.39 4.60 2.94
C THR A 180 -3.42 3.70 3.66
N GLY A 181 -4.04 4.18 4.74
CA GLY A 181 -5.03 3.41 5.51
C GLY A 181 -4.41 2.33 6.39
N MET A 182 -3.13 2.44 6.74
CA MET A 182 -2.38 1.47 7.57
C MET A 182 -2.31 0.08 6.92
N GLU A 183 -2.14 0.03 5.59
CA GLU A 183 -1.94 -1.23 4.89
C GLU A 183 -0.79 -2.04 5.49
N ALA A 184 -1.00 -3.34 5.64
CA ALA A 184 -0.07 -4.21 6.35
C ALA A 184 1.34 -4.20 5.74
N SER A 185 1.46 -4.09 4.41
CA SER A 185 2.75 -3.98 3.72
C SER A 185 3.49 -2.70 4.06
N VAL A 186 2.78 -1.56 4.08
CA VAL A 186 3.35 -0.24 4.42
C VAL A 186 3.74 -0.18 5.90
N MET A 187 2.92 -0.75 6.78
CA MET A 187 3.22 -0.86 8.21
C MET A 187 4.55 -1.58 8.47
N ARG A 188 4.78 -2.71 7.80
CA ARG A 188 6.05 -3.45 7.92
C ARG A 188 7.24 -2.62 7.45
N ALA A 189 7.11 -2.02 6.25
CA ALA A 189 8.16 -1.17 5.71
C ALA A 189 8.44 0.05 6.59
N ALA A 190 7.40 0.65 7.18
CA ALA A 190 7.54 1.77 8.10
C ALA A 190 8.27 1.38 9.40
N ILE A 191 7.99 0.21 9.96
CA ILE A 191 8.72 -0.27 11.14
C ILE A 191 10.20 -0.51 10.80
N MET A 192 10.49 -1.17 9.67
CA MET A 192 11.87 -1.39 9.23
C MET A 192 12.59 -0.06 8.95
N ALA A 193 11.95 0.86 8.21
CA ALA A 193 12.50 2.18 7.95
C ALA A 193 12.67 3.00 9.25
N GLY A 194 11.73 2.88 10.19
CA GLY A 194 11.83 3.50 11.52
C GLY A 194 13.05 3.03 12.30
N ILE A 195 13.36 1.73 12.27
CA ILE A 195 14.57 1.16 12.88
C ILE A 195 15.82 1.74 12.20
N MET A 196 15.83 1.84 10.86
CA MET A 196 16.94 2.46 10.13
C MET A 196 17.11 3.95 10.48
N LEU A 197 16.02 4.71 10.54
CA LEU A 197 16.04 6.13 10.92
C LEU A 197 16.53 6.30 12.36
N LEU A 198 16.08 5.44 13.28
CA LEU A 198 16.61 5.42 14.66
C LEU A 198 18.10 5.14 14.67
N GLY A 199 18.60 4.19 13.89
CA GLY A 199 20.03 3.93 13.71
C GLY A 199 20.79 5.19 13.27
N MET A 200 20.26 5.94 12.31
CA MET A 200 20.84 7.22 11.87
C MET A 200 20.88 8.28 12.99
N ILE A 201 19.84 8.32 13.84
CA ILE A 201 19.75 9.26 14.97
C ILE A 201 20.80 8.93 16.04
N ILE A 202 20.99 7.65 16.37
CA ILE A 202 21.89 7.21 17.43
C ILE A 202 23.31 6.85 16.94
N TRP A 203 23.61 7.11 15.65
CA TRP A 203 24.90 6.79 15.00
C TRP A 203 25.27 5.30 15.05
N ARG A 204 24.29 4.41 14.96
CA ARG A 204 24.53 2.97 14.87
C ARG A 204 24.15 2.44 13.49
N GLN A 205 25.00 1.57 12.96
CA GLN A 205 24.64 0.80 11.77
C GLN A 205 23.53 -0.18 12.11
N THR A 206 22.51 -0.23 11.25
CA THR A 206 21.40 -1.18 11.38
C THR A 206 21.68 -2.36 10.47
N ASP A 207 21.55 -3.56 11.02
CA ASP A 207 21.59 -4.79 10.25
C ASP A 207 20.20 -5.10 9.68
N VAL A 208 20.15 -5.54 8.41
CA VAL A 208 18.89 -5.81 7.71
C VAL A 208 18.14 -6.98 8.34
N TYR A 209 18.85 -8.04 8.74
CA TYR A 209 18.22 -9.20 9.38
C TYR A 209 17.62 -8.83 10.74
N CYS A 210 18.34 -8.02 11.52
CA CYS A 210 17.82 -7.50 12.79
C CYS A 210 16.58 -6.65 12.57
N SER A 211 16.54 -5.81 11.52
CA SER A 211 15.38 -4.97 11.19
C SER A 211 14.17 -5.78 10.77
N ILE A 212 14.38 -6.84 9.95
CA ILE A 212 13.32 -7.76 9.54
C ILE A 212 12.77 -8.51 10.77
N SER A 213 13.65 -9.07 11.59
CA SER A 213 13.27 -9.84 12.78
C SER A 213 12.53 -8.97 13.81
N ALA A 214 13.05 -7.79 14.09
CA ALA A 214 12.42 -6.86 15.04
C ALA A 214 11.03 -6.41 14.53
N SER A 215 10.89 -6.09 13.24
CA SER A 215 9.59 -5.72 12.68
C SER A 215 8.59 -6.88 12.75
N CYS A 216 9.03 -8.11 12.47
CA CYS A 216 8.21 -9.31 12.59
C CYS A 216 7.70 -9.49 14.03
N ILE A 217 8.60 -9.41 15.02
CA ILE A 217 8.25 -9.53 16.43
C ILE A 217 7.27 -8.45 16.86
N ILE A 218 7.51 -7.18 16.53
CA ILE A 218 6.63 -6.05 16.87
C ILE A 218 5.22 -6.27 16.33
N ILE A 219 5.10 -6.69 15.07
CA ILE A 219 3.80 -6.90 14.44
C ILE A 219 3.08 -8.10 15.08
N LEU A 220 3.75 -9.22 15.29
CA LEU A 220 3.15 -10.41 15.89
C LEU A 220 2.77 -10.22 17.36
N LEU A 221 3.53 -9.43 18.12
CA LEU A 221 3.16 -9.04 19.48
C LEU A 221 1.93 -8.10 19.48
N SER A 222 1.79 -7.26 18.47
CA SER A 222 0.62 -6.37 18.35
C SER A 222 -0.64 -7.13 17.94
N ASN A 223 -0.50 -8.11 17.04
CA ASN A 223 -1.60 -8.94 16.56
C ASN A 223 -1.08 -10.28 16.01
N THR A 224 -1.21 -11.34 16.79
CA THR A 224 -0.76 -12.69 16.43
C THR A 224 -1.47 -13.26 15.18
N PHE A 225 -2.70 -12.81 14.88
CA PHE A 225 -3.42 -13.24 13.68
C PHE A 225 -2.78 -12.78 12.38
N MET A 226 -1.89 -11.80 12.42
CA MET A 226 -1.10 -11.37 11.25
C MET A 226 -0.25 -12.48 10.64
N LEU A 227 0.13 -13.50 11.42
CA LEU A 227 0.84 -14.67 10.90
C LEU A 227 0.05 -15.42 9.82
N PHE A 228 -1.28 -15.34 9.85
CA PHE A 228 -2.18 -15.98 8.87
C PHE A 228 -2.62 -15.01 7.76
N ASP A 229 -2.17 -13.76 7.80
CA ASP A 229 -2.43 -12.79 6.74
C ASP A 229 -1.51 -13.06 5.54
N THR A 230 -2.12 -13.29 4.38
CA THR A 230 -1.39 -13.58 3.14
C THR A 230 -0.42 -12.46 2.79
N GLY A 231 -0.81 -11.20 2.98
CA GLY A 231 0.03 -10.06 2.73
C GLY A 231 1.26 -10.02 3.65
N PHE A 232 1.11 -10.45 4.91
CA PHE A 232 2.24 -10.62 5.82
C PHE A 232 3.23 -11.66 5.30
N LEU A 233 2.75 -12.84 4.96
CA LEU A 233 3.58 -13.94 4.46
C LEU A 233 4.29 -13.58 3.16
N LEU A 234 3.59 -12.98 2.20
CA LEU A 234 4.15 -12.55 0.92
C LEU A 234 5.25 -11.50 1.10
N SER A 235 5.03 -10.51 1.96
CA SER A 235 6.01 -9.44 2.16
C SER A 235 7.26 -9.90 2.89
N TYR A 236 7.13 -10.68 3.99
CA TYR A 236 8.30 -11.22 4.69
C TYR A 236 9.01 -12.26 3.85
N GLY A 237 8.27 -13.13 3.13
CA GLY A 237 8.83 -14.09 2.18
C GLY A 237 9.65 -13.41 1.10
N ALA A 238 9.09 -12.40 0.44
CA ALA A 238 9.80 -11.63 -0.59
C ALA A 238 11.04 -10.92 -0.03
N THR A 239 10.90 -10.24 1.11
CA THR A 239 12.03 -9.47 1.70
C THR A 239 13.17 -10.38 2.14
N LEU A 240 12.86 -11.48 2.84
CA LEU A 240 13.88 -12.44 3.29
C LEU A 240 14.54 -13.10 2.10
N SER A 241 13.77 -13.51 1.11
CA SER A 241 14.28 -14.13 -0.12
C SER A 241 15.17 -13.17 -0.92
N LEU A 242 14.80 -11.89 -1.01
CA LEU A 242 15.65 -10.86 -1.60
C LEU A 242 17.00 -10.76 -0.87
N VAL A 243 16.99 -10.68 0.44
CA VAL A 243 18.24 -10.54 1.21
C VAL A 243 19.14 -11.76 1.04
N VAL A 244 18.56 -12.97 0.98
CA VAL A 244 19.31 -14.22 0.87
C VAL A 244 19.76 -14.51 -0.56
N PHE A 245 18.89 -14.34 -1.55
CA PHE A 245 19.11 -14.85 -2.91
C PHE A 245 19.51 -13.79 -3.93
N TYR A 246 19.29 -12.50 -3.67
CA TYR A 246 19.61 -11.45 -4.65
C TYR A 246 21.06 -11.48 -5.14
N LYS A 247 22.01 -11.44 -4.21
CA LYS A 247 23.44 -11.43 -4.55
C LYS A 247 23.89 -12.71 -5.22
N PRO A 248 23.59 -13.92 -4.72
CA PRO A 248 23.92 -15.18 -5.41
C PRO A 248 23.35 -15.27 -6.83
N ILE A 249 22.14 -14.76 -7.08
CA ILE A 249 21.55 -14.76 -8.41
C ILE A 249 22.26 -13.73 -9.30
N LEU A 250 22.45 -12.51 -8.80
CA LEU A 250 23.13 -11.44 -9.54
C LEU A 250 24.52 -11.86 -10.01
N ASP A 251 25.28 -12.54 -9.14
CA ASP A 251 26.64 -12.99 -9.44
C ASP A 251 26.66 -14.11 -10.51
N ARG A 252 25.57 -14.88 -10.68
CA ARG A 252 25.43 -15.92 -11.69
C ARG A 252 24.94 -15.42 -13.05
N LEU A 253 24.32 -14.23 -13.09
CA LEU A 253 23.81 -13.66 -14.32
C LEU A 253 24.98 -13.16 -15.21
N PRO A 254 24.93 -13.40 -16.54
CA PRO A 254 25.99 -12.99 -17.45
C PRO A 254 26.28 -11.50 -17.42
N ALA A 255 27.56 -11.12 -17.34
CA ALA A 255 27.99 -9.72 -17.32
C ALA A 255 27.68 -8.97 -18.64
N ARG A 256 27.32 -9.69 -19.72
CA ARG A 256 26.90 -9.11 -21.00
C ARG A 256 25.54 -8.40 -20.93
N ILE A 257 24.71 -8.74 -19.93
CA ILE A 257 23.42 -8.08 -19.72
C ILE A 257 23.68 -6.69 -19.12
N PRO A 258 23.02 -5.63 -19.62
CA PRO A 258 23.12 -4.29 -19.02
C PRO A 258 22.84 -4.35 -17.52
N LYS A 259 23.62 -3.59 -16.73
CA LYS A 259 23.60 -3.64 -15.27
C LYS A 259 22.20 -3.50 -14.69
N THR A 260 21.43 -2.54 -15.17
CA THR A 260 20.05 -2.26 -14.71
C THR A 260 19.13 -3.47 -14.93
N ILE A 261 19.17 -4.09 -16.11
CA ILE A 261 18.35 -5.26 -16.43
C ILE A 261 18.76 -6.44 -15.56
N ARG A 262 20.06 -6.65 -15.37
CA ARG A 262 20.61 -7.72 -14.56
C ARG A 262 20.19 -7.59 -13.08
N GLU A 263 20.24 -6.38 -12.53
CA GLU A 263 19.82 -6.09 -11.17
C GLU A 263 18.31 -6.29 -11.00
N THR A 264 17.50 -5.82 -11.93
CA THR A 264 16.04 -6.00 -11.91
C THR A 264 15.66 -7.48 -12.04
N LEU A 265 16.30 -8.23 -12.95
CA LEU A 265 16.08 -9.67 -13.08
C LEU A 265 16.44 -10.42 -11.81
N ALA A 266 17.62 -10.14 -11.23
CA ALA A 266 18.06 -10.77 -10.00
C ALA A 266 17.08 -10.49 -8.85
N GLY A 267 16.60 -9.25 -8.73
CA GLY A 267 15.61 -8.86 -7.74
C GLY A 267 14.26 -9.56 -7.94
N THR A 268 13.78 -9.60 -9.17
CA THR A 268 12.50 -10.26 -9.50
C THR A 268 12.56 -11.76 -9.20
N ILE A 269 13.61 -12.45 -9.66
CA ILE A 269 13.77 -13.89 -9.42
C ILE A 269 13.91 -14.17 -7.92
N ALA A 270 14.74 -13.39 -7.22
CA ALA A 270 14.92 -13.54 -5.78
C ALA A 270 13.61 -13.34 -5.01
N ALA A 271 12.82 -12.33 -5.33
CA ALA A 271 11.53 -12.09 -4.70
C ALA A 271 10.54 -13.24 -4.98
N GLN A 272 10.46 -13.70 -6.23
CA GLN A 272 9.58 -14.79 -6.65
C GLN A 272 9.87 -16.10 -5.89
N LEU A 273 11.12 -16.43 -5.63
CA LEU A 273 11.47 -17.61 -4.85
C LEU A 273 10.84 -17.64 -3.45
N GLY A 274 10.70 -16.46 -2.83
CA GLY A 274 10.05 -16.36 -1.52
C GLY A 274 8.53 -16.29 -1.57
N VAL A 275 7.98 -15.84 -2.68
CA VAL A 275 6.54 -15.56 -2.84
C VAL A 275 5.79 -16.76 -3.43
N ILE A 276 6.39 -17.51 -4.36
CA ILE A 276 5.79 -18.66 -5.06
C ILE A 276 5.18 -19.68 -4.09
N PRO A 277 5.85 -20.14 -3.01
CA PRO A 277 5.27 -21.13 -2.11
C PRO A 277 3.96 -20.61 -1.45
N VAL A 278 3.94 -19.32 -1.10
CA VAL A 278 2.77 -18.70 -0.46
C VAL A 278 1.62 -18.55 -1.47
N ILE A 279 1.92 -18.10 -2.69
CA ILE A 279 0.92 -17.97 -3.76
C ILE A 279 0.34 -19.34 -4.10
N ALA A 280 1.17 -20.35 -4.30
CA ALA A 280 0.73 -21.71 -4.63
C ALA A 280 -0.20 -22.27 -3.55
N CYS A 281 0.10 -22.04 -2.27
CA CYS A 281 -0.75 -22.53 -1.18
C CYS A 281 -2.04 -21.71 -0.98
N THR A 282 -2.08 -20.44 -1.42
CA THR A 282 -3.19 -19.54 -1.09
C THR A 282 -4.13 -19.30 -2.26
N PHE A 283 -3.60 -19.14 -3.46
CA PHE A 283 -4.37 -18.70 -4.63
C PHE A 283 -4.57 -19.82 -5.69
N ASN A 284 -3.82 -20.93 -5.60
CA ASN A 284 -3.85 -22.02 -6.58
C ASN A 284 -3.67 -21.58 -8.05
N SER A 285 -3.13 -20.38 -8.28
CA SER A 285 -2.88 -19.81 -9.61
C SER A 285 -1.46 -19.28 -9.67
N PHE A 286 -0.80 -19.49 -10.80
CA PHE A 286 0.54 -18.99 -11.07
C PHE A 286 0.60 -18.52 -12.52
N SER A 287 0.89 -17.25 -12.70
CA SER A 287 1.11 -16.68 -14.03
C SER A 287 2.61 -16.61 -14.33
N ALA A 288 3.08 -17.43 -15.27
CA ALA A 288 4.46 -17.36 -15.76
C ALA A 288 4.73 -16.05 -16.52
N VAL A 289 3.71 -15.46 -17.12
CA VAL A 289 3.79 -14.21 -17.88
C VAL A 289 4.02 -13.01 -16.96
N SER A 290 3.62 -13.11 -15.69
CA SER A 290 3.78 -12.06 -14.68
C SER A 290 5.26 -11.65 -14.48
N VAL A 291 6.21 -12.54 -14.71
CA VAL A 291 7.65 -12.22 -14.60
C VAL A 291 8.07 -11.20 -15.65
N PHE A 292 7.59 -11.35 -16.89
CA PHE A 292 7.88 -10.40 -17.98
C PHE A 292 7.14 -9.09 -17.81
N ALA A 293 5.86 -9.15 -17.39
CA ALA A 293 5.08 -7.98 -17.07
C ALA A 293 5.73 -7.17 -15.93
N ASN A 294 6.19 -7.84 -14.87
CA ASN A 294 6.92 -7.23 -13.78
C ASN A 294 8.21 -6.53 -14.23
N LEU A 295 8.99 -7.17 -15.09
CA LEU A 295 10.23 -6.58 -15.57
C LEU A 295 9.99 -5.25 -16.30
N ALA A 296 8.93 -5.18 -17.11
CA ALA A 296 8.57 -3.97 -17.83
C ALA A 296 7.97 -2.89 -16.90
N VAL A 297 7.02 -3.28 -16.06
CA VAL A 297 6.20 -2.31 -15.27
C VAL A 297 6.94 -1.82 -14.02
N VAL A 298 7.65 -2.70 -13.29
CA VAL A 298 8.35 -2.32 -12.04
C VAL A 298 9.41 -1.24 -12.30
N SER A 299 10.05 -1.24 -13.47
CA SER A 299 11.02 -0.19 -13.83
C SER A 299 10.38 1.20 -13.96
N VAL A 300 9.11 1.26 -14.36
CA VAL A 300 8.35 2.51 -14.54
C VAL A 300 7.64 2.92 -13.26
N THR A 301 7.15 1.97 -12.46
CA THR A 301 6.34 2.25 -11.25
C THR A 301 7.08 3.10 -10.22
N GLY A 302 8.37 2.89 -10.02
CA GLY A 302 9.17 3.67 -9.08
C GLY A 302 9.26 5.15 -9.48
N LEU A 303 9.46 5.43 -10.77
CA LEU A 303 9.48 6.79 -11.30
C LEU A 303 8.10 7.42 -11.25
N LEU A 304 7.07 6.70 -11.70
CA LEU A 304 5.67 7.13 -11.66
C LEU A 304 5.26 7.51 -10.25
N THR A 305 5.49 6.66 -9.26
CA THR A 305 5.12 6.89 -7.85
C THR A 305 5.85 8.11 -7.28
N SER A 306 7.14 8.27 -7.61
CA SER A 306 7.93 9.43 -7.15
C SER A 306 7.44 10.74 -7.77
N LEU A 307 7.10 10.74 -9.07
CA LEU A 307 6.59 11.92 -9.76
C LEU A 307 5.14 12.25 -9.34
N ALA A 308 4.28 11.25 -9.15
CA ALA A 308 2.93 11.45 -8.60
C ALA A 308 2.97 12.05 -7.20
N ALA A 309 3.91 11.60 -6.37
CA ALA A 309 4.14 12.21 -5.05
C ALA A 309 4.64 13.65 -5.15
N ALA A 310 5.58 13.91 -6.06
CA ALA A 310 6.08 15.27 -6.31
C ALA A 310 4.96 16.19 -6.82
N LEU A 311 4.09 15.71 -7.72
CA LEU A 311 2.91 16.41 -8.18
C LEU A 311 2.00 16.78 -7.00
N SER A 312 1.73 15.82 -6.12
CA SER A 312 0.86 16.03 -4.95
C SER A 312 1.42 17.08 -3.97
N VAL A 313 2.74 17.15 -3.81
CA VAL A 313 3.39 18.18 -2.98
C VAL A 313 3.39 19.54 -3.70
N LEU A 314 3.74 19.57 -4.98
CA LEU A 314 3.80 20.81 -5.76
C LEU A 314 2.42 21.45 -5.97
N TRP A 315 1.35 20.68 -5.91
CA TRP A 315 -0.03 21.17 -6.00
C TRP A 315 -0.34 22.30 -5.02
N TYR A 316 0.25 22.25 -3.84
CA TYR A 316 0.06 23.29 -2.82
C TYR A 316 0.93 24.54 -3.03
N VAL A 317 2.01 24.42 -3.83
CA VAL A 317 3.02 25.50 -3.96
C VAL A 317 3.04 26.10 -5.37
N LEU A 318 2.97 25.26 -6.41
CA LEU A 318 3.21 25.69 -7.81
C LEU A 318 2.21 25.01 -8.77
N ARG A 319 0.94 25.42 -8.74
CA ARG A 319 -0.12 24.87 -9.60
C ARG A 319 0.21 24.83 -11.11
N PRO A 320 0.88 25.85 -11.72
CA PRO A 320 1.21 25.76 -13.15
C PRO A 320 2.18 24.62 -13.48
N ALA A 321 3.14 24.31 -12.60
CA ALA A 321 4.07 23.22 -12.79
C ALA A 321 3.38 21.84 -12.70
N CYS A 322 2.27 21.74 -11.94
CA CYS A 322 1.51 20.50 -11.79
C CYS A 322 0.90 20.02 -13.11
N ARG A 323 0.51 20.90 -14.02
CA ARG A 323 -0.02 20.50 -15.34
C ARG A 323 1.03 19.77 -16.17
N VAL A 324 2.26 20.27 -16.19
CA VAL A 324 3.35 19.63 -16.93
C VAL A 324 3.73 18.29 -16.28
N LEU A 325 3.81 18.29 -14.95
CA LEU A 325 4.13 17.07 -14.22
C LEU A 325 3.01 16.03 -14.32
N GLY A 326 1.74 16.48 -14.29
CA GLY A 326 0.58 15.63 -14.52
C GLY A 326 0.62 14.96 -15.88
N LEU A 327 0.96 15.70 -16.95
CA LEU A 327 1.13 15.11 -18.29
C LEU A 327 2.21 14.03 -18.31
N ILE A 328 3.34 14.25 -17.64
CA ILE A 328 4.42 13.24 -17.57
C ILE A 328 3.94 11.99 -16.83
N VAL A 329 3.24 12.17 -15.70
CA VAL A 329 2.69 11.05 -14.92
C VAL A 329 1.64 10.31 -15.73
N THR A 330 0.76 11.01 -16.47
CA THR A 330 -0.22 10.41 -17.39
C THR A 330 0.47 9.52 -18.43
N ILE A 331 1.48 10.02 -19.14
CA ILE A 331 2.24 9.24 -20.13
C ILE A 331 2.85 7.98 -19.51
N LEU A 332 3.41 8.08 -18.32
CA LEU A 332 3.96 6.91 -17.62
C LEU A 332 2.87 5.91 -17.23
N THR A 333 1.70 6.41 -16.84
CA THR A 333 0.55 5.55 -16.50
C THR A 333 0.00 4.88 -17.74
N ASP A 334 -0.08 5.58 -18.88
CA ASP A 334 -0.48 5.01 -20.17
C ASP A 334 0.45 3.86 -20.61
N ILE A 335 1.76 4.01 -20.38
CA ILE A 335 2.72 2.92 -20.64
C ILE A 335 2.41 1.70 -19.76
N VAL A 336 2.11 1.91 -18.49
CA VAL A 336 1.74 0.82 -17.57
C VAL A 336 0.45 0.16 -18.02
N LEU A 337 -0.57 0.94 -18.38
CA LEU A 337 -1.85 0.44 -18.89
C LEU A 337 -1.66 -0.35 -20.18
N ALA A 338 -0.94 0.19 -21.16
CA ALA A 338 -0.66 -0.48 -22.43
C ALA A 338 0.06 -1.83 -22.23
N VAL A 339 1.04 -1.90 -21.32
CA VAL A 339 1.73 -3.17 -21.00
C VAL A 339 0.76 -4.12 -20.31
N THR A 340 -0.07 -3.64 -19.38
CA THR A 340 -1.04 -4.46 -18.66
C THR A 340 -2.06 -5.07 -19.61
N ASP A 341 -2.61 -4.27 -20.54
CA ASP A 341 -3.58 -4.72 -21.52
C ASP A 341 -2.96 -5.70 -22.54
N ALA A 342 -1.74 -5.42 -23.00
CA ALA A 342 -1.02 -6.33 -23.89
C ALA A 342 -0.78 -7.70 -23.24
N VAL A 343 -0.41 -7.72 -21.95
CA VAL A 343 -0.17 -8.96 -21.21
C VAL A 343 -1.48 -9.67 -20.86
N SER A 344 -2.52 -8.95 -20.43
CA SER A 344 -3.82 -9.51 -20.07
C SER A 344 -4.56 -10.14 -21.27
N SER A 345 -4.23 -9.69 -22.50
CA SER A 345 -4.80 -10.24 -23.75
C SER A 345 -4.21 -11.59 -24.16
N ILE A 346 -3.12 -12.04 -23.51
CA ILE A 346 -2.48 -13.33 -23.83
C ILE A 346 -3.36 -14.47 -23.27
N PRO A 347 -3.80 -15.46 -24.10
CA PRO A 347 -4.72 -16.53 -23.70
C PRO A 347 -4.23 -17.41 -22.53
N TRP A 348 -2.95 -17.37 -22.22
CA TRP A 348 -2.28 -18.17 -21.17
C TRP A 348 -1.75 -17.33 -20.01
N ALA A 349 -2.31 -16.14 -19.81
CA ALA A 349 -1.88 -15.24 -18.74
C ALA A 349 -2.34 -15.68 -17.34
N GLU A 350 -3.30 -16.61 -17.25
CA GLU A 350 -3.80 -17.22 -16.01
C GLU A 350 -3.10 -18.53 -15.67
#